data_06c6fde94b911034888627dfaeb8224e
#
_entry.id   06c6fde94b911034888627dfaeb8224e
#
_cell.length_a   1.000
_cell.length_b   1.000
_cell.length_c   1.000
_cell.angle_alpha   90.00
_cell.angle_beta   90.00
_cell.angle_gamma   90.00
#
_symmetry.space_group_name_H-M   'P 1'
#
loop_
_entity.id
_entity.type
_entity.pdbx_description
1 polymer ?
#
loop_
_entity_poly.entity_id
_entity_poly.type
_entity_poly.pdbx_seq_one_letter_code
_entity_poly.pdbx_strand_id
1 'polypeptide(L)' 'MRKAEKERKTKETDITIKLNIDGAGNYKILTGIGFLDHMLELFAFHGLFDLDIKAKGDLK' A
#
# COMPACT_ATOMS: atom_id res chain seq x y z
N MET A 1 -10.20 9.01 14.15
CA MET A 1 -9.34 8.68 12.98
C MET A 1 -9.15 7.17 12.90
N ARG A 2 -9.49 6.58 11.77
CA ARG A 2 -9.40 5.14 11.60
C ARG A 2 -8.19 4.77 10.76
N LYS A 3 -7.19 4.21 11.41
CA LYS A 3 -5.94 3.81 10.77
C LYS A 3 -5.67 2.33 11.00
N ALA A 4 -5.06 1.71 10.03
CA ALA A 4 -4.55 0.35 10.14
C ALA A 4 -3.13 0.32 9.60
N GLU A 5 -2.27 -0.39 10.31
CA GLU A 5 -0.88 -0.53 9.95
C GLU A 5 -0.51 -2.00 10.07
N LYS A 6 0.15 -2.53 9.06
CA LYS A 6 0.60 -3.91 9.10
C LYS A 6 1.96 -4.03 8.44
N GLU A 7 2.83 -4.80 9.08
CA GLU A 7 4.16 -5.07 8.56
C GLU A 7 4.41 -6.56 8.59
N ARG A 8 4.95 -7.08 7.51
CA ARG A 8 5.36 -8.47 7.43
C ARG A 8 6.74 -8.55 6.84
N LYS A 9 7.64 -9.20 7.56
CA LYS A 9 9.03 -9.32 7.15
C LYS A 9 9.45 -10.78 7.19
N THR A 10 9.98 -11.26 6.08
CA THR A 10 10.58 -12.58 5.98
C THR A 10 12.02 -12.44 5.49
N LYS A 11 12.72 -13.56 5.30
CA LYS A 11 14.08 -13.52 4.76
C LYS A 11 14.12 -12.96 3.33
N GLU A 12 13.04 -13.11 2.60
CA GLU A 12 12.99 -12.75 1.18
C GLU A 12 12.12 -11.55 0.87
N THR A 13 11.21 -11.20 1.76
CA THR A 13 10.29 -10.09 1.52
C THR A 13 10.14 -9.19 2.73
N ASP A 14 9.87 -7.93 2.46
CA ASP A 14 9.59 -6.93 3.48
C ASP A 14 8.40 -6.10 2.99
N ILE A 15 7.27 -6.22 3.66
CA ILE A 15 6.02 -5.58 3.24
C ILE A 15 5.49 -4.71 4.37
N THR A 16 5.24 -3.44 4.07
CA THR A 16 4.65 -2.49 5.01
C THR A 16 3.41 -1.89 4.39
N ILE A 17 2.29 -1.93 5.11
CA ILE A 17 1.03 -1.36 4.65
C ILE A 17 0.50 -0.43 5.73
N LYS A 18 0.17 0.80 5.33
CA LYS A 18 -0.47 1.78 6.20
C LYS A 18 -1.73 2.27 5.52
N LEU A 19 -2.84 2.20 6.21
CA LEU A 19 -4.14 2.61 5.71
C LEU A 19 -4.79 3.60 6.67
N ASN A 20 -5.26 4.72 6.13
CA ASN A 20 -6.04 5.69 6.88
C ASN A 20 -7.37 5.88 6.17
N ILE A 21 -8.44 5.35 6.75
CA ILE A 21 -9.76 5.38 6.14
C ILE A 21 -10.33 6.81 6.09
N ASP A 22 -9.94 7.65 7.02
CA ASP A 22 -10.38 9.03 7.06
C ASP A 22 -9.47 9.96 6.25
N GLY A 23 -8.77 9.44 5.27
CA GLY A 23 -7.85 10.21 4.44
C GLY A 23 -8.55 11.00 3.34
N ALA A 24 -7.74 11.51 2.41
CA ALA A 24 -8.20 12.38 1.32
C ALA A 24 -7.89 11.81 -0.06
N GLY A 25 -7.52 10.56 -0.17
CA GLY A 25 -7.16 9.95 -1.43
C GLY A 25 -5.69 10.04 -1.77
N ASN A 26 -4.84 10.30 -0.80
CA ASN A 26 -3.40 10.32 -1.00
C ASN A 26 -2.87 8.88 -1.02
N TYR A 27 -1.93 8.61 -1.90
CA TYR A 27 -1.38 7.27 -1.99
C TYR A 27 0.11 7.30 -2.28
N LYS A 28 0.81 6.29 -1.79
CA LYS A 28 2.21 6.06 -2.09
C LYS A 28 2.40 4.56 -2.15
N ILE A 29 2.56 4.02 -3.35
CA ILE A 29 2.53 2.60 -3.58
C ILE A 29 3.75 2.15 -4.36
N LEU A 30 4.54 1.26 -3.77
CA LEU A 30 5.77 0.75 -4.35
C LEU A 30 5.83 -0.76 -4.12
N THR A 31 5.15 -1.53 -4.96
CA THR A 31 5.21 -2.99 -4.88
C THR A 31 6.24 -3.60 -5.82
N GLY A 32 6.69 -2.82 -6.80
CA GLY A 32 7.58 -3.33 -7.83
C GLY A 32 6.85 -3.99 -8.99
N ILE A 33 5.52 -4.07 -8.92
CA ILE A 33 4.69 -4.62 -9.98
C ILE A 33 3.79 -3.50 -10.50
N GLY A 34 4.11 -2.97 -11.68
CA GLY A 34 3.44 -1.78 -12.20
C GLY A 34 1.94 -1.89 -12.29
N PHE A 35 1.44 -3.04 -12.74
CA PHE A 35 -0.01 -3.27 -12.84
C PHE A 35 -0.68 -3.20 -11.46
N LEU A 36 -0.07 -3.83 -10.47
CA LEU A 36 -0.60 -3.84 -9.11
C LEU A 36 -0.55 -2.44 -8.50
N ASP A 37 0.55 -1.71 -8.72
CA ASP A 37 0.68 -0.34 -8.24
C ASP A 37 -0.46 0.52 -8.77
N HIS A 38 -0.73 0.42 -10.06
CA HIS A 38 -1.79 1.20 -10.70
C HIS A 38 -3.17 0.86 -10.12
N MET A 39 -3.46 -0.43 -9.93
CA MET A 39 -4.74 -0.85 -9.38
C MET A 39 -4.94 -0.35 -7.95
N LEU A 40 -3.90 -0.40 -7.15
CA LEU A 40 -3.97 0.08 -5.77
C LEU A 40 -4.11 1.60 -5.70
N GLU A 41 -3.47 2.32 -6.61
CA GLU A 41 -3.62 3.77 -6.71
C GLU A 41 -5.07 4.15 -7.01
N LEU A 42 -5.68 3.47 -7.97
CA LEU A 42 -7.07 3.71 -8.30
C LEU A 42 -7.99 3.40 -7.13
N PHE A 43 -7.71 2.32 -6.42
CA PHE A 43 -8.47 1.92 -5.26
C PHE A 43 -8.44 3.00 -4.18
N ALA A 44 -7.26 3.51 -3.85
CA ALA A 44 -7.11 4.55 -2.84
C ALA A 44 -7.79 5.85 -3.27
N PHE A 45 -7.62 6.22 -4.53
CA PHE A 45 -8.19 7.46 -5.06
C PHE A 45 -9.72 7.43 -5.04
N HIS A 46 -10.31 6.36 -5.55
CA HIS A 46 -11.77 6.24 -5.62
C HIS A 46 -12.40 6.06 -4.24
N GLY A 47 -11.70 5.45 -3.31
CA GLY A 47 -12.18 5.26 -1.95
C GLY A 47 -11.95 6.47 -1.06
N LEU A 48 -11.18 7.45 -1.50
CA LEU A 48 -10.82 8.64 -0.74
C LEU A 48 -10.18 8.34 0.61
N PHE A 49 -9.34 7.31 0.65
CA PHE A 49 -8.56 7.01 1.85
C PHE A 49 -7.07 7.07 1.51
N ASP A 50 -6.25 7.29 2.54
CA ASP A 50 -4.81 7.34 2.37
C ASP A 50 -4.24 5.93 2.42
N LEU A 51 -3.36 5.60 1.50
CA LEU A 51 -2.78 4.28 1.40
C LEU A 51 -1.28 4.39 1.15
N ASP A 52 -0.48 3.78 2.01
CA ASP A 52 0.97 3.72 1.86
C ASP A 52 1.38 2.26 1.87
N ILE A 53 1.90 1.78 0.75
CA ILE A 53 2.32 0.39 0.61
C ILE A 53 3.75 0.35 0.08
N LYS A 54 4.61 -0.34 0.81
CA LYS A 54 5.97 -0.64 0.38
C LYS A 54 6.20 -2.12 0.42
N ALA A 55 6.74 -2.67 -0.66
CA ALA A 55 7.11 -4.07 -0.72
C ALA A 55 8.49 -4.20 -1.34
N LYS A 56 9.36 -4.95 -0.69
CA LYS A 56 10.70 -5.25 -1.17
C LYS A 56 10.91 -6.75 -1.16
N GLY A 57 11.74 -7.22 -2.08
CA GLY A 57 12.11 -8.62 -2.14
C GLY A 57 11.58 -9.28 -3.39
N ASP A 58 11.55 -10.61 -3.36
CA ASP A 58 11.11 -11.40 -4.49
C ASP A 58 9.60 -11.60 -4.40
N LEU A 59 8.87 -10.81 -5.18
CA LEU A 59 7.42 -10.83 -5.20
C LEU A 59 6.83 -11.62 -6.36
N LYS A 60 7.67 -12.34 -7.05
CA LYS A 60 7.22 -13.13 -8.19
C LYS A 60 6.62 -14.46 -7.79
#